data_df5814a166f1bd9ebca7ba1590c0d964
#
_entry.id   df5814a166f1bd9ebca7ba1590c0d964
#
_cell.length_a   1.000
_cell.length_b   1.000
_cell.length_c   1.000
_cell.angle_alpha   90.00
_cell.angle_beta   90.00
_cell.angle_gamma   90.00
#
_symmetry.space_group_name_H-M   'P 1'
#
loop_
_entity.id
_entity.type
_entity.pdbx_description
1 polymer ?
#
loop_
_entity_poly.entity_id
_entity_poly.type
_entity_poly.pdbx_seq_one_letter_code
_entity_poly.pdbx_strand_id
1 'polypeptide(L)'
;ELTNFFDWISYHLQLNHNFRLPVYVHNLSYEFQFMRRFFVVTDGFYRDIRKPLKALLNDSIELRDSYALSNMSLEKFCKNTPNVTHYKLVDTYDYSKLRTPETPLTEEEEAYCYNDVRGLAECIREYMQHDSLSTIPMTSTGFVRREYRKSYAKNKKLRQYFKETALDAHLYDLNRAAFRGGDTHANLLWGRQTVRGVHSYDIKSSYPACMMMDRYPMGKFFKVSPRTFYNRDMSEFALLIKCRFVDLIYSGACGNPYLPLSRCEAVSKERVIDNGRIMRAAVVQCVLTDIDLRIMKAEYSYSDFYIAEVWASHYGPLPDEFKATLMDYFRKKTQLDGDPESFYEYTKAKNRLNSSYGMMVTDIAKPKVIYVHGEYKTEPIDIDDALEHYYKSRNSFLSYQHGVWVTANARLRLRRGLWLVGRDNVYDDTDSIKCRGDHSADFD
;
A
#
# COMPACT_ATOMS: atom_id res chain seq x y z
N GLU A 1 -9.15 -15.72 33.86
CA GLU A 1 -9.52 -16.94 33.06
C GLU A 1 -8.58 -17.10 31.86
N LEU A 2 -8.50 -16.09 30.94
CA LEU A 2 -7.66 -16.18 29.75
C LEU A 2 -6.16 -16.40 30.08
N THR A 3 -5.63 -15.78 31.13
CA THR A 3 -4.24 -15.96 31.58
C THR A 3 -4.00 -17.40 32.00
N ASN A 4 -4.88 -17.94 32.85
CA ASN A 4 -4.79 -19.34 33.31
C ASN A 4 -4.90 -20.33 32.15
N PHE A 5 -5.74 -20.03 31.14
CA PHE A 5 -5.87 -20.85 29.94
C PHE A 5 -4.57 -20.85 29.12
N PHE A 6 -3.94 -19.68 28.91
CA PHE A 6 -2.68 -19.61 28.17
C PHE A 6 -1.52 -20.26 28.94
N ASP A 7 -1.48 -20.14 30.24
CA ASP A 7 -0.50 -20.84 31.07
C ASP A 7 -0.69 -22.36 30.99
N TRP A 8 -1.93 -22.84 31.11
CA TRP A 8 -2.28 -24.23 30.96
C TRP A 8 -1.88 -24.81 29.58
N ILE A 9 -2.24 -24.13 28.48
CA ILE A 9 -1.91 -24.60 27.13
C ILE A 9 -0.40 -24.55 26.88
N SER A 10 0.29 -23.54 27.39
CA SER A 10 1.74 -23.41 27.30
C SER A 10 2.45 -24.55 28.00
N TYR A 11 1.99 -24.93 29.18
CA TYR A 11 2.51 -26.06 29.94
C TYR A 11 2.27 -27.40 29.20
N HIS A 12 1.04 -27.67 28.78
CA HIS A 12 0.68 -28.96 28.14
C HIS A 12 1.31 -29.14 26.76
N LEU A 13 1.49 -28.07 25.99
CA LEU A 13 2.14 -28.12 24.70
C LEU A 13 3.64 -27.84 24.78
N GLN A 14 4.20 -27.65 25.97
CA GLN A 14 5.61 -27.32 26.19
C GLN A 14 6.08 -26.11 25.38
N LEU A 15 5.21 -25.09 25.26
CA LEU A 15 5.52 -23.90 24.50
C LEU A 15 6.67 -23.11 25.14
N ASN A 16 7.48 -22.47 24.30
CA ASN A 16 8.62 -21.67 24.72
C ASN A 16 9.04 -20.71 23.61
N HIS A 17 10.10 -19.95 23.81
CA HIS A 17 10.63 -19.02 22.84
C HIS A 17 10.84 -19.60 21.41
N ASN A 18 11.23 -20.85 21.29
CA ASN A 18 11.46 -21.51 20.00
C ASN A 18 10.23 -22.26 19.45
N PHE A 19 9.30 -22.62 20.33
CA PHE A 19 8.09 -23.35 19.98
C PHE A 19 6.86 -22.59 20.46
N ARG A 20 6.26 -21.84 19.56
CA ARG A 20 5.17 -20.88 19.83
C ARG A 20 3.85 -21.36 19.27
N LEU A 21 2.75 -21.01 19.92
CA LEU A 21 1.40 -21.20 19.42
C LEU A 21 0.90 -19.93 18.71
N PRO A 22 0.68 -19.95 17.39
CA PRO A 22 -0.01 -18.85 16.70
C PRO A 22 -1.49 -18.86 17.06
N VAL A 23 -1.98 -17.72 17.52
CA VAL A 23 -3.40 -17.46 17.84
C VAL A 23 -3.89 -16.33 16.95
N TYR A 24 -4.88 -16.61 16.12
CA TYR A 24 -5.46 -15.62 15.23
C TYR A 24 -6.57 -14.82 15.91
N VAL A 25 -6.47 -13.51 15.82
CA VAL A 25 -7.43 -12.55 16.40
C VAL A 25 -7.92 -11.65 15.27
N HIS A 26 -9.22 -11.46 15.15
CA HIS A 26 -9.74 -10.55 14.14
C HIS A 26 -9.78 -9.12 14.65
N ASN A 27 -9.08 -8.19 13.95
CA ASN A 27 -8.82 -6.82 14.40
C ASN A 27 -8.01 -6.77 15.71
N LEU A 28 -6.82 -7.39 15.69
CA LEU A 28 -5.89 -7.41 16.82
C LEU A 28 -5.59 -6.00 17.36
N SER A 29 -5.71 -4.96 16.55
CA SER A 29 -5.54 -3.57 16.97
C SER A 29 -6.52 -3.16 18.07
N TYR A 30 -7.72 -3.73 18.11
CA TYR A 30 -8.72 -3.51 19.15
C TYR A 30 -8.49 -4.44 20.34
N GLU A 31 -8.44 -5.73 20.12
CA GLU A 31 -8.37 -6.75 21.18
C GLU A 31 -7.09 -6.65 22.01
N PHE A 32 -5.96 -6.34 21.37
CA PHE A 32 -4.67 -6.20 22.04
C PHE A 32 -4.68 -5.11 23.12
N GLN A 33 -5.52 -4.06 23.01
CA GLN A 33 -5.58 -3.01 24.03
C GLN A 33 -6.11 -3.54 25.37
N PHE A 34 -6.97 -4.55 25.33
CA PHE A 34 -7.48 -5.21 26.54
C PHE A 34 -6.49 -6.25 27.06
N MET A 35 -5.89 -7.05 26.18
CA MET A 35 -5.01 -8.17 26.54
C MET A 35 -3.65 -7.72 27.12
N ARG A 36 -3.05 -6.65 26.59
CA ARG A 36 -1.71 -6.18 26.95
C ARG A 36 -1.51 -5.84 28.42
N ARG A 37 -2.59 -5.69 29.20
CA ARG A 37 -2.53 -5.41 30.64
C ARG A 37 -2.29 -6.65 31.48
N PHE A 38 -2.57 -7.82 30.95
CA PHE A 38 -2.55 -9.09 31.67
C PHE A 38 -1.38 -9.99 31.28
N PHE A 39 -0.62 -9.61 30.26
CA PHE A 39 0.48 -10.41 29.73
C PHE A 39 1.75 -9.61 29.56
N VAL A 40 2.89 -10.28 29.69
CA VAL A 40 4.18 -9.72 29.31
C VAL A 40 4.30 -9.80 27.79
N VAL A 41 4.42 -8.64 27.13
CA VAL A 41 4.65 -8.57 25.70
C VAL A 41 6.16 -8.56 25.45
N THR A 42 6.68 -9.66 24.90
CA THR A 42 8.13 -9.87 24.75
C THR A 42 8.65 -9.54 23.34
N ASP A 43 7.79 -9.59 22.32
CA ASP A 43 8.10 -9.19 20.94
C ASP A 43 6.83 -8.74 20.22
N GLY A 44 6.97 -7.99 19.14
CA GLY A 44 5.84 -7.57 18.32
C GLY A 44 6.24 -6.96 16.98
N PHE A 45 5.30 -7.00 16.05
CA PHE A 45 5.41 -6.31 14.77
C PHE A 45 4.21 -5.37 14.60
N TYR A 46 4.49 -4.07 14.62
CA TYR A 46 3.47 -3.02 14.62
C TYR A 46 3.55 -2.22 13.31
N ARG A 47 2.42 -2.10 12.62
CA ARG A 47 2.34 -1.26 11.41
C ARG A 47 2.40 0.22 11.78
N ASP A 48 1.86 0.57 12.95
CA ASP A 48 1.78 1.92 13.50
C ASP A 48 1.54 1.85 15.01
N ILE A 49 1.55 2.98 15.71
CA ILE A 49 1.16 3.07 17.11
C ILE A 49 -0.23 2.42 17.30
N ARG A 50 -0.36 1.52 18.26
CA ARG A 50 -1.58 0.75 18.56
C ARG A 50 -2.11 -0.14 17.43
N LYS A 51 -1.31 -0.44 16.41
CA LYS A 51 -1.71 -1.30 15.27
C LYS A 51 -0.78 -2.51 15.14
N PRO A 52 -0.83 -3.46 16.08
CA PRO A 52 -0.07 -4.71 15.98
C PRO A 52 -0.60 -5.55 14.82
N LEU A 53 0.33 -6.11 14.04
CA LEU A 53 0.07 -7.24 13.13
C LEU A 53 0.40 -8.57 13.80
N LYS A 54 1.35 -8.51 14.76
CA LYS A 54 1.79 -9.64 15.58
C LYS A 54 2.17 -9.12 16.96
N ALA A 55 1.85 -9.88 18.01
CA ALA A 55 2.36 -9.66 19.35
C ALA A 55 2.70 -11.01 20.00
N LEU A 56 3.84 -11.10 20.65
CA LEU A 56 4.28 -12.29 21.39
C LEU A 56 4.01 -12.06 22.88
N LEU A 57 3.22 -12.93 23.47
CA LEU A 57 2.86 -12.92 24.88
C LEU A 57 3.61 -14.03 25.61
N ASN A 58 4.26 -13.68 26.73
CA ASN A 58 4.96 -14.63 27.61
C ASN A 58 5.91 -15.58 26.85
N ASP A 59 6.57 -15.10 25.77
CA ASP A 59 7.46 -15.85 24.88
C ASP A 59 6.86 -17.08 24.20
N SER A 60 5.59 -17.37 24.36
CA SER A 60 4.98 -18.63 23.93
C SER A 60 3.75 -18.48 23.04
N ILE A 61 2.93 -17.44 23.25
CA ILE A 61 1.68 -17.22 22.51
C ILE A 61 1.88 -16.09 21.50
N GLU A 62 1.82 -16.42 20.21
CA GLU A 62 1.99 -15.47 19.11
C GLU A 62 0.63 -15.04 18.55
N LEU A 63 0.13 -13.87 18.97
CA LEU A 63 -1.08 -13.29 18.40
C LEU A 63 -0.82 -12.80 16.99
N ARG A 64 -1.74 -13.08 16.06
CA ARG A 64 -1.71 -12.65 14.65
C ARG A 64 -3.02 -12.01 14.22
N ASP A 65 -2.94 -10.90 13.48
CA ASP A 65 -4.11 -10.17 13.01
C ASP A 65 -4.70 -10.80 11.73
N SER A 66 -5.86 -11.43 11.85
CA SER A 66 -6.58 -11.98 10.69
C SER A 66 -7.30 -10.92 9.85
N TYR A 67 -7.52 -9.71 10.37
CA TYR A 67 -7.98 -8.59 9.55
C TYR A 67 -6.92 -8.18 8.52
N ALA A 68 -5.66 -8.09 8.92
CA ALA A 68 -4.56 -7.82 8.00
C ALA A 68 -4.34 -8.94 6.96
N LEU A 69 -4.70 -10.17 7.33
CA LEU A 69 -4.65 -11.34 6.44
C LEU A 69 -5.74 -11.29 5.36
N SER A 70 -6.97 -10.94 5.74
CA SER A 70 -8.15 -10.97 4.86
C SER A 70 -8.44 -9.63 4.17
N ASN A 71 -8.13 -8.50 4.81
CA ASN A 71 -8.58 -7.15 4.48
C ASN A 71 -10.12 -7.01 4.42
N MET A 72 -10.84 -7.80 5.22
CA MET A 72 -12.30 -7.83 5.25
C MET A 72 -12.79 -7.75 6.69
N SER A 73 -14.02 -7.27 6.93
CA SER A 73 -14.70 -7.48 8.21
C SER A 73 -14.91 -8.98 8.45
N LEU A 74 -15.04 -9.40 9.72
CA LEU A 74 -15.24 -10.81 10.06
C LEU A 74 -16.44 -11.41 9.34
N GLU A 75 -17.56 -10.67 9.28
CA GLU A 75 -18.75 -11.08 8.54
C GLU A 75 -18.45 -11.39 7.06
N LYS A 76 -17.79 -10.45 6.36
CA LYS A 76 -17.40 -10.66 4.96
C LYS A 76 -16.36 -11.77 4.80
N PHE A 77 -15.46 -11.89 5.75
CA PHE A 77 -14.46 -12.94 5.74
C PHE A 77 -15.09 -14.33 5.84
N CYS A 78 -16.02 -14.53 6.78
CA CYS A 78 -16.77 -15.78 6.91
C CYS A 78 -17.65 -16.05 5.69
N LYS A 79 -18.42 -15.06 5.20
CA LYS A 79 -19.30 -15.22 4.03
C LYS A 79 -18.52 -15.55 2.74
N ASN A 80 -17.31 -15.03 2.60
CA ASN A 80 -16.50 -15.21 1.40
C ASN A 80 -15.50 -16.38 1.49
N THR A 81 -15.41 -17.07 2.63
CA THR A 81 -14.51 -18.22 2.77
C THR A 81 -15.32 -19.52 2.55
N PRO A 82 -14.88 -20.41 1.65
CA PRO A 82 -15.56 -21.69 1.44
C PRO A 82 -15.63 -22.53 2.72
N ASN A 83 -16.62 -23.41 2.80
CA ASN A 83 -16.79 -24.39 3.90
C ASN A 83 -16.93 -23.79 5.31
N VAL A 84 -17.21 -22.50 5.42
CA VAL A 84 -17.56 -21.85 6.69
C VAL A 84 -19.04 -22.05 6.95
N THR A 85 -19.37 -22.52 8.14
CA THR A 85 -20.77 -22.79 8.57
C THR A 85 -21.25 -21.84 9.66
N HIS A 86 -20.32 -21.19 10.37
CA HIS A 86 -20.61 -20.23 11.41
C HIS A 86 -20.35 -18.81 10.91
N TYR A 87 -21.39 -18.00 10.91
CA TYR A 87 -21.31 -16.61 10.44
C TYR A 87 -21.52 -15.65 11.60
N LYS A 88 -20.90 -14.47 11.50
CA LYS A 88 -21.13 -13.39 12.46
C LYS A 88 -22.61 -13.05 12.48
N LEU A 89 -23.21 -13.12 13.67
CA LEU A 89 -24.58 -12.66 13.90
C LEU A 89 -24.60 -11.13 13.91
N VAL A 90 -25.47 -10.53 13.10
CA VAL A 90 -25.60 -9.08 12.99
C VAL A 90 -26.87 -8.66 13.74
N ASP A 91 -26.81 -7.53 14.45
CA ASP A 91 -27.93 -6.93 15.18
C ASP A 91 -28.52 -7.76 16.35
N THR A 92 -27.82 -8.81 16.79
CA THR A 92 -28.25 -9.66 17.93
C THR A 92 -27.63 -9.25 19.25
N TYR A 93 -26.55 -8.41 19.23
CA TYR A 93 -25.85 -8.00 20.42
C TYR A 93 -26.11 -6.52 20.75
N ASP A 94 -26.77 -6.27 21.88
CA ASP A 94 -27.07 -4.91 22.35
C ASP A 94 -25.83 -4.28 23.01
N TYR A 95 -25.13 -3.43 22.29
CA TYR A 95 -23.98 -2.68 22.80
C TYR A 95 -24.34 -1.53 23.76
N SER A 96 -25.62 -1.14 23.86
CA SER A 96 -26.08 -0.09 24.77
C SER A 96 -26.24 -0.59 26.21
N LYS A 97 -26.39 -1.90 26.40
CA LYS A 97 -26.55 -2.53 27.72
C LYS A 97 -25.24 -2.48 28.50
N LEU A 98 -25.29 -1.86 29.68
CA LEU A 98 -24.16 -1.87 30.61
C LEU A 98 -23.96 -3.28 31.17
N ARG A 99 -22.74 -3.81 31.06
CA ARG A 99 -22.36 -5.12 31.59
C ARG A 99 -21.17 -4.97 32.53
N THR A 100 -21.20 -5.74 33.60
CA THR A 100 -20.08 -5.90 34.55
C THR A 100 -19.56 -7.34 34.45
N PRO A 101 -18.40 -7.67 35.05
CA PRO A 101 -17.90 -9.04 35.10
C PRO A 101 -18.88 -10.05 35.73
N GLU A 102 -19.79 -9.58 36.56
CA GLU A 102 -20.80 -10.40 37.25
C GLU A 102 -22.10 -10.52 36.43
N THR A 103 -22.27 -9.76 35.35
CA THR A 103 -23.46 -9.84 34.49
C THR A 103 -23.39 -11.13 33.66
N PRO A 104 -24.32 -12.09 33.87
CA PRO A 104 -24.32 -13.30 33.07
C PRO A 104 -24.69 -12.97 31.61
N LEU A 105 -24.08 -13.68 30.67
CA LEU A 105 -24.45 -13.63 29.27
C LEU A 105 -25.79 -14.34 29.08
N THR A 106 -26.60 -13.83 28.17
CA THR A 106 -27.79 -14.56 27.69
C THR A 106 -27.36 -15.62 26.69
N GLU A 107 -28.23 -16.60 26.43
CA GLU A 107 -27.98 -17.64 25.40
C GLU A 107 -27.70 -17.02 24.02
N GLU A 108 -28.36 -15.93 23.68
CA GLU A 108 -28.14 -15.19 22.44
C GLU A 108 -26.77 -14.51 22.38
N GLU A 109 -26.33 -13.93 23.52
CA GLU A 109 -25.01 -13.32 23.65
C GLU A 109 -23.89 -14.38 23.62
N GLU A 110 -24.11 -15.54 24.24
CA GLU A 110 -23.17 -16.67 24.14
C GLU A 110 -23.09 -17.19 22.71
N ALA A 111 -24.23 -17.37 22.05
CA ALA A 111 -24.29 -17.78 20.63
C ALA A 111 -23.56 -16.76 19.73
N TYR A 112 -23.70 -15.46 20.00
CA TYR A 112 -22.98 -14.41 19.28
C TYR A 112 -21.46 -14.58 19.43
N CYS A 113 -20.96 -14.71 20.66
CA CYS A 113 -19.54 -14.90 20.93
C CYS A 113 -19.00 -16.20 20.31
N TYR A 114 -19.77 -17.27 20.41
CA TYR A 114 -19.40 -18.58 19.83
C TYR A 114 -19.27 -18.51 18.31
N ASN A 115 -20.23 -17.88 17.63
CA ASN A 115 -20.20 -17.76 16.17
C ASN A 115 -19.00 -16.90 15.68
N ASP A 116 -18.68 -15.80 16.39
CA ASP A 116 -17.51 -14.97 16.04
C ASP A 116 -16.21 -15.77 16.12
N VAL A 117 -16.01 -16.55 17.18
CA VAL A 117 -14.80 -17.36 17.37
C VAL A 117 -14.77 -18.55 16.41
N ARG A 118 -15.89 -19.26 16.27
CA ARG A 118 -15.99 -20.45 15.43
C ARG A 118 -15.83 -20.13 13.94
N GLY A 119 -16.50 -19.07 13.48
CA GLY A 119 -16.39 -18.60 12.10
C GLY A 119 -14.95 -18.23 11.74
N LEU A 120 -14.25 -17.51 12.63
CA LEU A 120 -12.84 -17.21 12.44
C LEU A 120 -11.97 -18.48 12.36
N ALA A 121 -12.20 -19.43 13.27
CA ALA A 121 -11.45 -20.69 13.28
C ALA A 121 -11.65 -21.49 11.98
N GLU A 122 -12.88 -21.50 11.44
CA GLU A 122 -13.18 -22.13 10.15
C GLU A 122 -12.49 -21.42 8.98
N CYS A 123 -12.48 -20.10 8.98
CA CYS A 123 -11.71 -19.32 7.99
C CYS A 123 -10.22 -19.63 8.01
N ILE A 124 -9.61 -19.71 9.19
CA ILE A 124 -8.19 -20.04 9.31
C ILE A 124 -7.92 -21.50 8.89
N ARG A 125 -8.82 -22.43 9.20
CA ARG A 125 -8.73 -23.84 8.74
C ARG A 125 -8.66 -23.92 7.22
N GLU A 126 -9.38 -23.07 6.49
CA GLU A 126 -9.33 -23.06 5.03
C GLU A 126 -7.93 -22.67 4.51
N TYR A 127 -7.25 -21.74 5.16
CA TYR A 127 -5.84 -21.45 4.83
C TYR A 127 -4.90 -22.61 5.16
N MET A 128 -5.24 -23.42 6.16
CA MET A 128 -4.42 -24.57 6.58
C MET A 128 -4.46 -25.74 5.59
N GLN A 129 -5.32 -25.73 4.57
CA GLN A 129 -5.25 -26.69 3.48
C GLN A 129 -3.92 -26.67 2.72
N HIS A 130 -3.23 -25.52 2.73
CA HIS A 130 -1.98 -25.31 1.98
C HIS A 130 -0.82 -24.81 2.85
N ASP A 131 -1.08 -24.44 4.09
CA ASP A 131 -0.13 -23.89 5.04
C ASP A 131 -0.31 -24.49 6.44
N SER A 132 0.68 -24.39 7.30
CA SER A 132 0.51 -24.58 8.74
C SER A 132 0.11 -23.25 9.40
N LEU A 133 -0.41 -23.29 10.64
CA LEU A 133 -0.70 -22.08 11.41
C LEU A 133 0.49 -21.08 11.43
N SER A 134 1.71 -21.61 11.47
CA SER A 134 2.93 -20.78 11.52
C SER A 134 3.34 -20.21 10.17
N THR A 135 3.04 -20.89 9.06
CA THR A 135 3.49 -20.53 7.70
C THR A 135 2.47 -19.71 6.92
N ILE A 136 1.22 -19.59 7.39
CA ILE A 136 0.26 -18.65 6.84
C ILE A 136 0.89 -17.24 6.91
N PRO A 137 0.99 -16.49 5.81
CA PRO A 137 1.50 -15.12 5.82
C PRO A 137 0.69 -14.20 6.73
N MET A 138 1.34 -13.26 7.38
CA MET A 138 0.66 -12.31 8.29
C MET A 138 -0.28 -11.32 7.59
N THR A 139 -0.14 -11.14 6.26
CA THR A 139 -0.95 -10.19 5.49
C THR A 139 -1.31 -10.77 4.13
N SER A 140 -2.38 -10.28 3.51
CA SER A 140 -2.74 -10.63 2.13
C SER A 140 -1.59 -10.40 1.14
N THR A 141 -0.85 -9.31 1.29
CA THR A 141 0.34 -9.01 0.49
C THR A 141 1.48 -10.03 0.70
N GLY A 142 1.52 -10.69 1.85
CA GLY A 142 2.50 -11.73 2.15
C GLY A 142 2.39 -12.94 1.21
N PHE A 143 1.18 -13.33 0.81
CA PHE A 143 0.96 -14.37 -0.21
C PHE A 143 1.53 -13.96 -1.57
N VAL A 144 1.26 -12.72 -1.97
CA VAL A 144 1.76 -12.16 -3.24
C VAL A 144 3.29 -12.15 -3.24
N ARG A 145 3.92 -11.66 -2.16
CA ARG A 145 5.38 -11.69 -2.01
C ARG A 145 5.94 -13.10 -2.11
N ARG A 146 5.27 -14.09 -1.52
CA ARG A 146 5.69 -15.49 -1.57
C ARG A 146 5.70 -16.04 -3.00
N GLU A 147 4.67 -15.75 -3.79
CA GLU A 147 4.58 -16.18 -5.18
C GLU A 147 5.64 -15.52 -6.07
N TYR A 148 5.79 -14.22 -6.00
CA TYR A 148 6.84 -13.51 -6.74
C TYR A 148 8.25 -13.99 -6.34
N ARG A 149 8.48 -14.21 -5.05
CA ARG A 149 9.77 -14.73 -4.56
C ARG A 149 10.11 -16.09 -5.14
N LYS A 150 9.14 -16.99 -5.29
CA LYS A 150 9.35 -18.30 -5.92
C LYS A 150 9.88 -18.16 -7.35
N SER A 151 9.35 -17.22 -8.12
CA SER A 151 9.83 -16.93 -9.49
C SER A 151 11.26 -16.38 -9.48
N TYR A 152 11.52 -15.39 -8.63
CA TYR A 152 12.86 -14.76 -8.50
C TYR A 152 13.93 -15.70 -7.96
N ALA A 153 13.59 -16.56 -7.00
CA ALA A 153 14.56 -17.46 -6.36
C ALA A 153 15.24 -18.41 -7.32
N LYS A 154 14.59 -18.77 -8.42
CA LYS A 154 15.11 -19.68 -9.45
C LYS A 154 16.05 -19.01 -10.45
N ASN A 155 16.02 -17.67 -10.57
CA ASN A 155 16.80 -16.94 -11.54
C ASN A 155 18.02 -16.24 -10.92
N LYS A 156 19.23 -16.79 -11.16
CA LYS A 156 20.50 -16.21 -10.66
C LYS A 156 20.77 -14.82 -11.24
N LYS A 157 20.41 -14.57 -12.52
CA LYS A 157 20.62 -13.28 -13.20
C LYS A 157 19.77 -12.19 -12.57
N LEU A 158 18.51 -12.48 -12.21
CA LEU A 158 17.65 -11.52 -11.51
C LEU A 158 18.18 -11.17 -10.12
N ARG A 159 18.72 -12.13 -9.40
CA ARG A 159 19.34 -11.86 -8.08
C ARG A 159 20.58 -10.99 -8.21
N GLN A 160 21.39 -11.22 -9.25
CA GLN A 160 22.55 -10.40 -9.53
C GLN A 160 22.13 -8.97 -9.92
N TYR A 161 21.18 -8.85 -10.85
CA TYR A 161 20.58 -7.57 -11.26
C TYR A 161 20.05 -6.77 -10.05
N PHE A 162 19.31 -7.40 -9.15
CA PHE A 162 18.78 -6.76 -7.95
C PHE A 162 19.86 -6.18 -7.04
N LYS A 163 21.01 -6.88 -6.91
CA LYS A 163 22.17 -6.39 -6.15
C LYS A 163 22.90 -5.25 -6.86
N GLU A 164 23.06 -5.34 -8.16
CA GLU A 164 23.75 -4.32 -8.98
C GLU A 164 23.00 -3.00 -9.06
N THR A 165 21.66 -3.07 -8.97
CA THR A 165 20.78 -1.89 -9.01
C THR A 165 20.32 -1.43 -7.62
N ALA A 166 20.97 -1.94 -6.56
CA ALA A 166 20.71 -1.53 -5.19
C ALA A 166 20.90 -0.01 -5.02
N LEU A 167 19.97 0.60 -4.29
CA LEU A 167 20.05 2.01 -3.94
C LEU A 167 20.91 2.19 -2.69
N ASP A 168 21.74 3.23 -2.67
CA ASP A 168 22.32 3.76 -1.44
C ASP A 168 21.30 4.62 -0.68
N ALA A 169 21.62 5.06 0.54
CA ALA A 169 20.73 5.84 1.38
C ALA A 169 20.28 7.14 0.70
N HIS A 170 21.19 7.85 0.03
CA HIS A 170 20.87 9.09 -0.65
C HIS A 170 19.85 8.88 -1.80
N LEU A 171 20.10 7.91 -2.67
CA LEU A 171 19.19 7.56 -3.76
C LEU A 171 17.85 7.00 -3.24
N TYR A 172 17.88 6.27 -2.14
CA TYR A 172 16.66 5.77 -1.50
C TYR A 172 15.82 6.93 -0.97
N ASP A 173 16.41 7.91 -0.30
CA ASP A 173 15.70 9.10 0.18
C ASP A 173 15.15 9.97 -0.97
N LEU A 174 15.89 10.14 -2.05
CA LEU A 174 15.39 10.82 -3.25
C LEU A 174 14.19 10.09 -3.85
N ASN A 175 14.23 8.74 -3.92
CA ASN A 175 13.09 7.95 -4.37
C ASN A 175 11.87 8.09 -3.43
N ARG A 176 12.09 8.10 -2.10
CA ARG A 176 11.03 8.36 -1.10
C ARG A 176 10.41 9.75 -1.26
N ALA A 177 11.23 10.76 -1.49
CA ALA A 177 10.78 12.13 -1.72
C ALA A 177 10.01 12.28 -3.05
N ALA A 178 10.43 11.56 -4.10
CA ALA A 178 9.73 11.51 -5.38
C ALA A 178 8.44 10.68 -5.33
N PHE A 179 8.33 9.73 -4.40
CA PHE A 179 7.16 8.86 -4.32
C PHE A 179 5.89 9.63 -4.01
N ARG A 180 4.89 9.46 -4.86
CA ARG A 180 3.50 9.89 -4.69
C ARG A 180 2.59 8.72 -4.97
N GLY A 181 1.53 8.57 -4.18
CA GLY A 181 0.48 7.56 -4.42
C GLY A 181 -0.39 7.89 -5.64
N GLY A 182 -1.58 7.33 -5.64
CA GLY A 182 -2.64 7.71 -6.59
C GLY A 182 -3.03 9.18 -6.40
N ASP A 183 -3.53 9.78 -7.45
CA ASP A 183 -4.04 11.13 -7.43
C ASP A 183 -5.53 11.11 -7.08
N THR A 184 -5.93 11.87 -6.07
CA THR A 184 -7.32 11.97 -5.63
C THR A 184 -7.62 13.43 -5.33
N HIS A 185 -8.65 13.98 -5.97
CA HIS A 185 -9.01 15.37 -5.77
C HIS A 185 -10.49 15.64 -6.09
N ALA A 186 -11.11 16.50 -5.29
CA ALA A 186 -12.42 17.08 -5.58
C ALA A 186 -12.23 18.49 -6.10
N ASN A 187 -12.73 18.79 -7.29
CA ASN A 187 -12.60 20.10 -7.91
C ASN A 187 -13.39 21.15 -7.10
N LEU A 188 -12.69 22.17 -6.63
CA LEU A 188 -13.26 23.23 -5.78
C LEU A 188 -14.45 23.96 -6.43
N LEU A 189 -14.49 24.06 -7.77
CA LEU A 189 -15.60 24.69 -8.50
C LEU A 189 -16.95 23.99 -8.25
N TRP A 190 -16.93 22.70 -7.97
CA TRP A 190 -18.12 21.90 -7.72
C TRP A 190 -18.34 21.59 -6.23
N GLY A 191 -17.49 22.13 -5.36
CA GLY A 191 -17.57 21.94 -3.92
C GLY A 191 -18.89 22.44 -3.34
N ARG A 192 -19.47 21.66 -2.39
CA ARG A 192 -20.71 22.00 -1.67
C ARG A 192 -21.95 22.17 -2.57
N GLN A 193 -21.93 21.58 -3.76
CA GLN A 193 -23.04 21.63 -4.71
C GLN A 193 -23.50 20.21 -5.06
N THR A 194 -24.78 20.07 -5.40
CA THR A 194 -25.30 18.86 -6.02
C THR A 194 -25.07 18.96 -7.53
N VAL A 195 -24.18 18.17 -8.07
CA VAL A 195 -23.87 18.15 -9.50
C VAL A 195 -24.69 17.07 -10.17
N ARG A 196 -25.43 17.43 -11.22
CA ARG A 196 -26.24 16.51 -12.03
C ARG A 196 -25.56 16.22 -13.37
N GLY A 197 -25.95 15.10 -14.02
CA GLY A 197 -25.39 14.71 -15.31
C GLY A 197 -23.91 14.32 -15.21
N VAL A 198 -23.54 13.66 -14.12
CA VAL A 198 -22.16 13.21 -13.89
C VAL A 198 -22.01 11.80 -14.46
N HIS A 199 -21.00 11.64 -15.31
CA HIS A 199 -20.53 10.36 -15.85
C HIS A 199 -19.24 9.94 -15.16
N SER A 200 -19.00 8.63 -15.05
CA SER A 200 -17.81 8.07 -14.40
C SER A 200 -17.05 7.20 -15.40
N TYR A 201 -15.79 7.49 -15.59
CA TYR A 201 -14.86 6.73 -16.44
C TYR A 201 -13.75 6.15 -15.57
N ASP A 202 -13.40 4.88 -15.80
CA ASP A 202 -12.42 4.15 -14.99
C ASP A 202 -11.36 3.48 -15.86
N ILE A 203 -10.09 3.62 -15.48
CA ILE A 203 -8.97 2.96 -16.14
C ILE A 203 -8.88 1.52 -15.65
N LYS A 204 -9.32 0.58 -16.46
CA LYS A 204 -9.34 -0.84 -16.11
C LYS A 204 -7.97 -1.36 -15.66
N SER A 205 -7.86 -1.76 -14.39
CA SER A 205 -6.64 -2.31 -13.80
C SER A 205 -5.40 -1.41 -13.98
N SER A 206 -5.52 -0.12 -13.66
CA SER A 206 -4.53 0.94 -13.93
C SER A 206 -3.10 0.57 -13.55
N TYR A 207 -2.81 0.23 -12.28
CA TYR A 207 -1.46 -0.15 -11.85
C TYR A 207 -0.93 -1.41 -12.55
N PRO A 208 -1.68 -2.52 -12.65
CA PRO A 208 -1.28 -3.69 -13.43
C PRO A 208 -0.98 -3.36 -14.90
N ALA A 209 -1.79 -2.52 -15.53
CA ALA A 209 -1.56 -2.08 -16.91
C ALA A 209 -0.24 -1.30 -17.03
N CYS A 210 0.04 -0.38 -16.10
CA CYS A 210 1.33 0.31 -16.06
C CYS A 210 2.48 -0.70 -15.92
N MET A 211 2.39 -1.64 -14.97
CA MET A 211 3.44 -2.63 -14.72
C MET A 211 3.75 -3.51 -15.93
N MET A 212 2.77 -3.76 -16.80
CA MET A 212 2.92 -4.55 -18.01
C MET A 212 3.49 -3.78 -19.19
N MET A 213 3.07 -2.53 -19.38
CA MET A 213 3.26 -1.80 -20.63
C MET A 213 4.31 -0.68 -20.55
N ASP A 214 4.59 -0.16 -19.35
CA ASP A 214 5.48 0.99 -19.22
C ASP A 214 6.94 0.59 -18.99
N ARG A 215 7.81 1.60 -18.99
CA ARG A 215 9.26 1.46 -18.78
C ARG A 215 9.65 1.98 -17.39
N TYR A 216 10.69 1.39 -16.82
CA TYR A 216 11.13 1.58 -15.44
C TYR A 216 12.64 1.83 -15.38
N PRO A 217 13.17 2.45 -14.31
CA PRO A 217 14.62 2.57 -14.09
C PRO A 217 15.21 1.17 -13.85
N MET A 218 15.77 0.58 -14.90
CA MET A 218 16.30 -0.78 -14.90
C MET A 218 17.82 -0.84 -14.75
N GLY A 219 18.52 0.28 -14.86
CA GLY A 219 19.96 0.38 -14.64
C GLY A 219 20.31 0.92 -13.26
N LYS A 220 21.60 0.83 -12.89
CA LYS A 220 22.13 1.58 -11.74
C LYS A 220 22.00 3.08 -12.01
N PHE A 221 21.59 3.84 -11.00
CA PHE A 221 21.54 5.30 -11.12
C PHE A 221 22.95 5.89 -11.19
N PHE A 222 23.11 6.87 -12.06
CA PHE A 222 24.32 7.67 -12.18
C PHE A 222 24.00 9.17 -12.20
N LYS A 223 24.90 9.97 -11.66
CA LYS A 223 24.71 11.41 -11.54
C LYS A 223 24.87 12.10 -12.90
N VAL A 224 23.96 13.03 -13.20
CA VAL A 224 23.98 13.84 -14.42
C VAL A 224 24.20 15.30 -14.05
N SER A 225 25.04 16.01 -14.77
CA SER A 225 25.20 17.44 -14.55
C SER A 225 23.96 18.21 -15.02
N PRO A 226 23.57 19.32 -14.36
CA PRO A 226 22.49 20.18 -14.85
C PRO A 226 22.71 20.64 -16.30
N ARG A 227 23.94 20.95 -16.69
CA ARG A 227 24.29 21.30 -18.08
C ARG A 227 23.97 20.17 -19.06
N THR A 228 24.25 18.93 -18.71
CA THR A 228 23.91 17.76 -19.55
C THR A 228 22.42 17.60 -19.66
N PHE A 229 21.67 17.75 -18.57
CA PHE A 229 20.21 17.67 -18.57
C PHE A 229 19.56 18.70 -19.52
N TYR A 230 20.07 19.95 -19.54
CA TYR A 230 19.52 20.98 -20.43
C TYR A 230 19.92 20.82 -21.88
N ASN A 231 21.09 20.25 -22.17
CA ASN A 231 21.68 20.25 -23.50
C ASN A 231 21.60 18.91 -24.25
N ARG A 232 21.11 17.87 -23.61
CA ARG A 232 20.96 16.53 -24.23
C ARG A 232 19.53 16.01 -24.13
N ASP A 233 19.13 15.22 -25.12
CA ASP A 233 17.92 14.42 -25.02
C ASP A 233 18.13 13.34 -23.95
N MET A 234 17.28 13.36 -22.93
CA MET A 234 17.27 12.43 -21.83
C MET A 234 16.09 11.45 -21.87
N SER A 235 15.35 11.37 -22.98
CA SER A 235 14.13 10.57 -23.14
C SER A 235 14.32 9.06 -22.94
N GLU A 236 15.54 8.56 -23.13
CA GLU A 236 15.91 7.15 -22.88
C GLU A 236 16.21 6.83 -21.40
N PHE A 237 16.15 7.83 -20.53
CA PHE A 237 16.48 7.68 -19.13
C PHE A 237 15.30 8.02 -18.21
N ALA A 238 15.13 7.18 -17.19
CA ALA A 238 14.34 7.50 -16.03
C ALA A 238 15.14 8.48 -15.15
N LEU A 239 14.55 9.62 -14.80
CA LEU A 239 15.27 10.65 -14.05
C LEU A 239 14.65 10.89 -12.67
N LEU A 240 15.52 11.03 -11.65
CA LEU A 240 15.20 11.65 -10.37
C LEU A 240 15.77 13.07 -10.38
N ILE A 241 14.91 14.05 -10.16
CA ILE A 241 15.24 15.47 -10.33
C ILE A 241 14.88 16.22 -9.04
N LYS A 242 15.90 16.61 -8.29
CA LYS A 242 15.74 17.55 -7.18
C LYS A 242 15.79 18.97 -7.73
N CYS A 243 14.68 19.70 -7.59
CA CYS A 243 14.50 20.97 -8.27
C CYS A 243 13.79 22.02 -7.41
N ARG A 244 13.88 23.26 -7.88
CA ARG A 244 13.22 24.42 -7.31
C ARG A 244 12.51 25.20 -8.42
N PHE A 245 11.23 25.51 -8.18
CA PHE A 245 10.42 26.42 -9.00
C PHE A 245 10.30 27.77 -8.31
N VAL A 246 10.27 28.83 -9.10
CA VAL A 246 10.00 30.22 -8.64
C VAL A 246 8.72 30.69 -9.32
N ASP A 247 7.88 31.40 -8.56
CA ASP A 247 6.57 31.90 -8.98
C ASP A 247 5.69 30.84 -9.63
N LEU A 248 5.59 29.68 -8.95
CA LEU A 248 4.81 28.55 -9.42
C LEU A 248 3.31 28.88 -9.36
N ILE A 249 2.60 28.76 -10.49
CA ILE A 249 1.16 29.03 -10.61
C ILE A 249 0.52 27.89 -11.39
N TYR A 250 -0.52 27.28 -10.83
CA TYR A 250 -1.33 26.29 -11.53
C TYR A 250 -2.13 26.94 -12.66
N SER A 251 -2.02 26.41 -13.85
CA SER A 251 -2.66 26.87 -15.07
C SER A 251 -3.53 25.80 -15.75
N GLY A 252 -3.66 24.63 -15.15
CA GLY A 252 -4.45 23.52 -15.68
C GLY A 252 -5.95 23.80 -15.64
N ALA A 253 -6.68 23.30 -16.63
CA ALA A 253 -8.12 23.52 -16.78
C ALA A 253 -8.99 22.60 -15.91
N CYS A 254 -8.48 21.43 -15.49
CA CYS A 254 -9.27 20.39 -14.83
C CYS A 254 -9.60 20.65 -13.35
N GLY A 255 -9.12 21.77 -12.78
CA GLY A 255 -9.40 22.10 -11.38
C GLY A 255 -8.79 21.17 -10.33
N ASN A 256 -7.79 20.36 -10.72
CA ASN A 256 -7.01 19.49 -9.84
C ASN A 256 -5.53 19.85 -9.94
N PRO A 257 -4.97 20.69 -9.04
CA PRO A 257 -3.54 20.98 -9.03
C PRO A 257 -2.72 19.72 -8.73
N TYR A 258 -1.65 19.51 -9.49
CA TYR A 258 -0.89 18.26 -9.41
C TYR A 258 -0.05 18.12 -8.14
N LEU A 259 0.62 19.19 -7.69
CA LEU A 259 1.68 19.10 -6.70
C LEU A 259 1.17 19.11 -5.25
N PRO A 260 1.26 18.01 -4.49
CA PRO A 260 0.86 18.00 -3.08
C PRO A 260 1.87 18.76 -2.21
N LEU A 261 1.40 19.62 -1.32
CA LEU A 261 2.22 20.33 -0.33
C LEU A 261 3.05 19.36 0.53
N SER A 262 2.46 18.22 0.93
CA SER A 262 3.10 17.20 1.77
C SER A 262 4.28 16.47 1.10
N ARG A 263 4.47 16.67 -0.20
CA ARG A 263 5.55 16.06 -0.99
C ARG A 263 6.57 17.10 -1.47
N CYS A 264 6.56 18.28 -0.90
CA CYS A 264 7.55 19.31 -1.12
C CYS A 264 8.51 19.36 0.07
N GLU A 265 9.81 19.49 -0.21
CA GLU A 265 10.84 19.66 0.83
C GLU A 265 10.75 21.03 1.49
N ALA A 266 10.46 22.05 0.68
CA ALA A 266 10.24 23.42 1.15
C ALA A 266 9.25 24.17 0.26
N VAL A 267 8.41 24.99 0.88
CA VAL A 267 7.45 25.86 0.20
C VAL A 267 7.42 27.22 0.92
N SER A 268 7.41 28.30 0.15
CA SER A 268 7.30 29.66 0.69
C SER A 268 6.03 29.84 1.55
N LYS A 269 6.07 30.80 2.49
CA LYS A 269 4.89 31.15 3.31
C LYS A 269 3.76 31.73 2.45
N GLU A 270 4.11 32.55 1.45
CA GLU A 270 3.19 33.10 0.48
C GLU A 270 2.77 32.04 -0.52
N ARG A 271 1.63 31.39 -0.25
CA ARG A 271 1.10 30.30 -1.07
C ARG A 271 -0.42 30.24 -1.01
N VAL A 272 -1.01 29.73 -2.08
CA VAL A 272 -2.42 29.37 -2.19
C VAL A 272 -2.52 27.85 -2.36
N ILE A 273 -3.34 27.23 -1.53
CA ILE A 273 -3.49 25.77 -1.47
C ILE A 273 -4.96 25.41 -1.71
N ASP A 274 -5.22 24.43 -2.55
CA ASP A 274 -6.51 23.79 -2.73
C ASP A 274 -6.43 22.32 -2.28
N ASN A 275 -7.18 21.97 -1.24
CA ASN A 275 -7.25 20.62 -0.69
C ASN A 275 -5.87 19.91 -0.58
N GLY A 276 -4.89 20.61 0.01
CA GLY A 276 -3.52 20.11 0.18
C GLY A 276 -2.64 20.15 -1.07
N ARG A 277 -3.12 20.72 -2.19
CA ARG A 277 -2.41 20.89 -3.45
C ARG A 277 -2.00 22.34 -3.67
N ILE A 278 -0.84 22.58 -4.27
CA ILE A 278 -0.29 23.92 -4.51
C ILE A 278 -0.96 24.51 -5.75
N MET A 279 -1.74 25.58 -5.54
CA MET A 279 -2.27 26.44 -6.60
C MET A 279 -1.26 27.50 -7.01
N ARG A 280 -0.62 28.13 -6.02
CA ARG A 280 0.38 29.17 -6.22
C ARG A 280 1.39 29.14 -5.07
N ALA A 281 2.65 29.37 -5.37
CA ALA A 281 3.69 29.61 -4.36
C ALA A 281 4.86 30.38 -4.97
N ALA A 282 5.47 31.29 -4.20
CA ALA A 282 6.64 32.04 -4.67
C ALA A 282 7.86 31.13 -4.87
N VAL A 283 8.07 30.14 -3.99
CA VAL A 283 9.16 29.18 -4.12
C VAL A 283 8.68 27.81 -3.70
N VAL A 284 9.02 26.78 -4.48
CA VAL A 284 8.77 25.36 -4.18
C VAL A 284 10.01 24.54 -4.45
N GLN A 285 10.44 23.73 -3.48
CA GLN A 285 11.50 22.74 -3.65
C GLN A 285 10.91 21.33 -3.50
N CYS A 286 11.20 20.45 -4.45
CA CYS A 286 10.70 19.08 -4.47
C CYS A 286 11.61 18.13 -5.26
N VAL A 287 11.38 16.83 -5.09
CA VAL A 287 11.97 15.79 -5.94
C VAL A 287 10.88 15.24 -6.86
N LEU A 288 11.18 15.15 -8.14
CA LEU A 288 10.28 14.70 -9.20
C LEU A 288 10.91 13.55 -9.98
N THR A 289 10.08 12.65 -10.49
CA THR A 289 10.48 11.82 -11.64
C THR A 289 10.39 12.65 -12.93
N ASP A 290 11.03 12.18 -14.01
CA ASP A 290 10.84 12.78 -15.35
C ASP A 290 9.38 12.83 -15.78
N ILE A 291 8.58 11.82 -15.38
CA ILE A 291 7.14 11.75 -15.63
C ILE A 291 6.40 12.86 -14.87
N ASP A 292 6.70 13.03 -13.57
CA ASP A 292 6.11 14.11 -12.77
C ASP A 292 6.49 15.49 -13.32
N LEU A 293 7.75 15.67 -13.73
CA LEU A 293 8.19 16.93 -14.34
C LEU A 293 7.44 17.24 -15.65
N ARG A 294 7.11 16.22 -16.45
CA ARG A 294 6.28 16.38 -17.65
C ARG A 294 4.89 16.91 -17.30
N ILE A 295 4.25 16.35 -16.25
CA ILE A 295 2.95 16.84 -15.78
C ILE A 295 3.06 18.27 -15.25
N MET A 296 4.08 18.55 -14.44
CA MET A 296 4.33 19.91 -13.93
C MET A 296 4.46 20.94 -15.05
N LYS A 297 5.22 20.63 -16.10
CA LYS A 297 5.39 21.52 -17.27
C LYS A 297 4.10 21.73 -18.06
N ALA A 298 3.19 20.76 -18.05
CA ALA A 298 1.91 20.86 -18.74
C ALA A 298 0.86 21.68 -17.96
N GLU A 299 0.95 21.68 -16.62
CA GLU A 299 -0.11 22.21 -15.74
C GLU A 299 0.29 23.45 -14.95
N TYR A 300 1.58 23.81 -14.91
CA TYR A 300 2.06 24.97 -14.15
C TYR A 300 2.88 25.91 -15.00
N SER A 301 2.67 27.22 -14.78
CA SER A 301 3.61 28.25 -15.20
C SER A 301 4.54 28.61 -14.04
N TYR A 302 5.76 29.04 -14.36
CA TYR A 302 6.78 29.48 -13.40
C TYR A 302 7.73 30.45 -14.08
N SER A 303 8.32 31.37 -13.30
CA SER A 303 9.30 32.34 -13.82
C SER A 303 10.67 31.70 -14.04
N ASP A 304 11.10 30.85 -13.07
CA ASP A 304 12.40 30.19 -13.10
C ASP A 304 12.32 28.74 -12.62
N PHE A 305 13.22 27.91 -13.17
CA PHE A 305 13.37 26.50 -12.81
C PHE A 305 14.85 26.17 -12.61
N TYR A 306 15.20 25.79 -11.40
CA TYR A 306 16.57 25.45 -11.02
C TYR A 306 16.67 23.95 -10.66
N ILE A 307 17.69 23.31 -11.16
CA ILE A 307 18.04 21.93 -10.85
C ILE A 307 19.16 21.93 -9.83
N ALA A 308 18.89 21.33 -8.67
CA ALA A 308 19.91 21.09 -7.65
C ALA A 308 20.69 19.79 -7.93
N GLU A 309 19.98 18.76 -8.38
CA GLU A 309 20.56 17.44 -8.56
C GLU A 309 19.71 16.61 -9.56
N VAL A 310 20.40 15.84 -10.43
CA VAL A 310 19.77 14.88 -11.35
C VAL A 310 20.51 13.55 -11.30
N TRP A 311 19.71 12.49 -11.19
CA TRP A 311 20.18 11.12 -11.35
C TRP A 311 19.42 10.44 -12.48
N ALA A 312 20.11 9.67 -13.28
CA ALA A 312 19.58 8.97 -14.44
C ALA A 312 19.79 7.46 -14.32
N SER A 313 18.82 6.71 -14.79
CA SER A 313 18.89 5.27 -14.96
C SER A 313 18.32 4.89 -16.33
N HIS A 314 18.90 3.89 -16.98
CA HIS A 314 18.36 3.41 -18.27
C HIS A 314 16.95 2.86 -18.09
N TYR A 315 16.06 3.23 -19.00
CA TYR A 315 14.70 2.69 -19.06
C TYR A 315 14.68 1.27 -19.62
N GLY A 316 13.85 0.41 -19.03
CA GLY A 316 13.52 -0.92 -19.52
C GLY A 316 12.20 -1.43 -18.97
N PRO A 317 11.67 -2.55 -19.51
CA PRO A 317 10.48 -3.20 -18.96
C PRO A 317 10.80 -3.90 -17.65
N LEU A 318 9.78 -4.12 -16.80
CA LEU A 318 9.94 -5.00 -15.64
C LEU A 318 10.35 -6.43 -16.07
N PRO A 319 11.05 -7.17 -15.19
CA PRO A 319 11.49 -8.53 -15.50
C PRO A 319 10.33 -9.45 -15.92
N ASP A 320 10.58 -10.34 -16.87
CA ASP A 320 9.54 -11.22 -17.43
C ASP A 320 8.93 -12.14 -16.40
N GLU A 321 9.71 -12.61 -15.41
CA GLU A 321 9.20 -13.41 -14.28
C GLU A 321 8.20 -12.63 -13.45
N PHE A 322 8.42 -11.32 -13.29
CA PHE A 322 7.49 -10.43 -12.61
C PHE A 322 6.20 -10.30 -13.42
N LYS A 323 6.32 -9.97 -14.71
CA LYS A 323 5.17 -9.82 -15.61
C LYS A 323 4.37 -11.12 -15.75
N ALA A 324 5.03 -12.28 -15.80
CA ALA A 324 4.36 -13.58 -15.89
C ALA A 324 3.47 -13.85 -14.65
N THR A 325 3.97 -13.57 -13.43
CA THR A 325 3.17 -13.72 -12.21
C THR A 325 2.00 -12.75 -12.18
N LEU A 326 2.21 -11.51 -12.62
CA LEU A 326 1.16 -10.49 -12.73
C LEU A 326 0.05 -10.92 -13.70
N MET A 327 0.43 -11.44 -14.87
CA MET A 327 -0.49 -11.96 -15.90
C MET A 327 -1.28 -13.16 -15.40
N ASP A 328 -0.70 -14.04 -14.58
CA ASP A 328 -1.41 -15.15 -13.98
C ASP A 328 -2.56 -14.66 -13.08
N TYR A 329 -2.30 -13.68 -12.22
CA TYR A 329 -3.35 -13.06 -11.40
C TYR A 329 -4.41 -12.35 -12.23
N PHE A 330 -4.01 -11.66 -13.30
CA PHE A 330 -4.94 -10.98 -14.20
C PHE A 330 -5.86 -11.98 -14.93
N ARG A 331 -5.30 -13.07 -15.46
CA ARG A 331 -6.07 -14.14 -16.12
C ARG A 331 -7.06 -14.78 -15.15
N LYS A 332 -6.62 -15.15 -13.93
CA LYS A 332 -7.49 -15.72 -12.91
C LYS A 332 -8.64 -14.76 -12.58
N LYS A 333 -8.35 -13.48 -12.36
CA LYS A 333 -9.39 -12.47 -12.14
C LYS A 333 -10.39 -12.42 -13.31
N THR A 334 -9.90 -12.38 -14.54
CA THR A 334 -10.76 -12.21 -15.74
C THR A 334 -11.60 -13.46 -16.02
N GLN A 335 -11.06 -14.66 -15.77
CA GLN A 335 -11.79 -15.92 -15.96
C GLN A 335 -12.92 -16.11 -14.95
N LEU A 336 -12.80 -15.52 -13.77
CA LEU A 336 -13.77 -15.65 -12.66
C LEU A 336 -14.76 -14.46 -12.60
N ASP A 337 -14.60 -13.47 -13.50
CA ASP A 337 -15.43 -12.26 -13.50
C ASP A 337 -16.85 -12.57 -13.95
N GLY A 338 -17.84 -12.18 -13.16
CA GLY A 338 -19.26 -12.38 -13.44
C GLY A 338 -19.85 -13.73 -13.01
N ASP A 339 -19.06 -14.63 -12.42
CA ASP A 339 -19.54 -15.90 -11.87
C ASP A 339 -19.79 -15.75 -10.36
N PRO A 340 -21.07 -15.80 -9.91
CA PRO A 340 -21.42 -15.68 -8.49
C PRO A 340 -20.83 -16.80 -7.61
N GLU A 341 -20.66 -18.02 -8.14
CA GLU A 341 -20.12 -19.15 -7.39
C GLU A 341 -18.62 -18.99 -7.16
N SER A 342 -17.93 -18.26 -8.03
CA SER A 342 -16.50 -17.98 -7.97
C SER A 342 -16.16 -16.65 -7.30
N PHE A 343 -17.10 -15.97 -6.68
CA PHE A 343 -16.91 -14.62 -6.11
C PHE A 343 -15.74 -14.53 -5.11
N TYR A 344 -15.55 -15.55 -4.29
CA TYR A 344 -14.41 -15.61 -3.37
C TYR A 344 -13.06 -15.65 -4.11
N GLU A 345 -12.89 -16.56 -5.06
CA GLU A 345 -11.65 -16.69 -5.83
C GLU A 345 -11.40 -15.46 -6.73
N TYR A 346 -12.47 -14.89 -7.31
CA TYR A 346 -12.40 -13.60 -8.02
C TYR A 346 -11.86 -12.48 -7.12
N THR A 347 -12.45 -12.31 -5.94
CA THR A 347 -12.04 -11.27 -4.98
C THR A 347 -10.59 -11.47 -4.53
N LYS A 348 -10.20 -12.70 -4.28
CA LYS A 348 -8.84 -13.09 -3.93
C LYS A 348 -7.84 -12.78 -5.06
N ALA A 349 -8.17 -13.12 -6.31
CA ALA A 349 -7.35 -12.81 -7.49
C ALA A 349 -7.22 -11.30 -7.70
N LYS A 350 -8.32 -10.55 -7.58
CA LYS A 350 -8.35 -9.07 -7.64
C LYS A 350 -7.47 -8.43 -6.57
N ASN A 351 -7.60 -8.89 -5.32
CA ASN A 351 -6.79 -8.37 -4.21
C ASN A 351 -5.30 -8.69 -4.38
N ARG A 352 -4.95 -9.87 -4.88
CA ARG A 352 -3.57 -10.25 -5.18
C ARG A 352 -2.98 -9.43 -6.31
N LEU A 353 -3.75 -9.21 -7.37
CA LEU A 353 -3.34 -8.35 -8.48
C LEU A 353 -3.03 -6.92 -8.01
N ASN A 354 -3.91 -6.31 -7.22
CA ASN A 354 -3.72 -4.97 -6.68
C ASN A 354 -2.55 -4.91 -5.68
N SER A 355 -2.37 -5.97 -4.87
CA SER A 355 -1.25 -6.06 -3.91
C SER A 355 0.12 -6.16 -4.60
N SER A 356 0.17 -6.59 -5.86
CA SER A 356 1.42 -6.70 -6.63
C SER A 356 2.14 -5.35 -6.75
N TYR A 357 1.41 -4.26 -6.94
CA TYR A 357 1.96 -2.92 -6.89
C TYR A 357 2.34 -2.51 -5.45
N GLY A 358 1.41 -2.65 -4.49
CA GLY A 358 1.61 -2.17 -3.12
C GLY A 358 2.85 -2.75 -2.43
N MET A 359 3.25 -3.97 -2.78
CA MET A 359 4.49 -4.55 -2.23
C MET A 359 5.77 -3.85 -2.72
N MET A 360 5.77 -3.27 -3.95
CA MET A 360 6.94 -2.61 -4.52
C MET A 360 7.31 -1.32 -3.79
N VAL A 361 6.33 -0.62 -3.23
CA VAL A 361 6.51 0.64 -2.50
C VAL A 361 6.54 0.46 -0.97
N THR A 362 6.87 -0.74 -0.50
CA THR A 362 7.08 -0.96 0.93
C THR A 362 8.33 -0.19 1.37
N ASP A 363 8.13 0.79 2.25
CA ASP A 363 9.22 1.55 2.84
C ASP A 363 9.95 0.70 3.89
N ILE A 364 11.18 0.30 3.57
CA ILE A 364 12.04 -0.53 4.43
C ILE A 364 12.78 0.30 5.48
N ALA A 365 12.86 1.61 5.31
CA ALA A 365 13.49 2.54 6.23
C ALA A 365 12.45 3.32 7.08
N LYS A 366 11.23 2.76 7.20
CA LYS A 366 10.21 3.34 8.08
C LYS A 366 10.60 3.11 9.55
N PRO A 367 10.51 4.14 10.41
CA PRO A 367 10.74 3.99 11.85
C PRO A 367 9.96 2.81 12.43
N LYS A 368 10.62 2.04 13.29
CA LYS A 368 10.04 0.85 13.91
C LYS A 368 9.21 1.26 15.13
N VAL A 369 7.96 0.85 15.16
CA VAL A 369 7.15 0.95 16.36
C VAL A 369 7.39 -0.28 17.22
N ILE A 370 7.71 -0.06 18.50
CA ILE A 370 7.89 -1.11 19.52
C ILE A 370 6.94 -0.86 20.70
N TYR A 371 6.65 -1.92 21.44
CA TYR A 371 5.88 -1.84 22.67
C TYR A 371 6.74 -2.39 23.82
N VAL A 372 7.13 -1.52 24.72
CA VAL A 372 8.06 -1.85 25.81
C VAL A 372 7.56 -1.20 27.10
N HIS A 373 7.54 -1.98 28.21
CA HIS A 373 7.11 -1.53 29.54
C HIS A 373 5.72 -0.85 29.56
N GLY A 374 4.78 -1.37 28.76
CA GLY A 374 3.42 -0.85 28.72
C GLY A 374 3.19 0.33 27.78
N GLU A 375 4.22 0.83 27.10
CA GLU A 375 4.18 2.00 26.25
C GLU A 375 4.63 1.72 24.81
N TYR A 376 4.03 2.45 23.87
CA TYR A 376 4.50 2.46 22.48
C TYR A 376 5.60 3.48 22.30
N LYS A 377 6.70 3.07 21.69
CA LYS A 377 7.81 3.95 21.30
C LYS A 377 8.07 3.81 19.81
N THR A 378 8.56 4.88 19.20
CA THR A 378 9.02 4.87 17.83
C THR A 378 10.53 4.98 17.82
N GLU A 379 11.19 3.96 17.32
CA GLU A 379 12.65 3.94 17.16
C GLU A 379 12.99 4.41 15.73
N PRO A 380 13.85 5.42 15.60
CA PRO A 380 14.39 5.77 14.29
C PRO A 380 15.17 4.57 13.73
N ILE A 381 15.20 4.46 12.42
CA ILE A 381 16.00 3.45 11.72
C ILE A 381 17.11 4.16 10.98
N ASP A 382 18.30 3.63 11.05
CA ASP A 382 19.39 4.02 10.16
C ASP A 382 19.11 3.48 8.77
N ILE A 383 19.13 4.35 7.76
CA ILE A 383 18.76 3.98 6.40
C ILE A 383 19.82 3.08 5.78
N ASP A 384 21.09 3.34 6.02
CA ASP A 384 22.19 2.53 5.50
C ASP A 384 22.12 1.11 6.07
N ASP A 385 21.93 0.97 7.38
CA ASP A 385 21.74 -0.32 8.05
C ASP A 385 20.52 -1.07 7.52
N ALA A 386 19.39 -0.39 7.33
CA ALA A 386 18.18 -0.98 6.80
C ALA A 386 18.35 -1.49 5.36
N LEU A 387 19.00 -0.71 4.51
CA LEU A 387 19.31 -1.09 3.13
C LEU A 387 20.29 -2.23 3.07
N GLU A 388 21.38 -2.18 3.86
CA GLU A 388 22.37 -3.25 3.94
C GLU A 388 21.71 -4.57 4.35
N HIS A 389 20.91 -4.56 5.42
CA HIS A 389 20.15 -5.73 5.87
C HIS A 389 19.21 -6.24 4.78
N TYR A 390 18.48 -5.33 4.11
CA TYR A 390 17.56 -5.67 3.05
C TYR A 390 18.25 -6.34 1.87
N TYR A 391 19.32 -5.75 1.33
CA TYR A 391 20.02 -6.28 0.15
C TYR A 391 20.87 -7.53 0.44
N LYS A 392 21.30 -7.75 1.68
CA LYS A 392 21.93 -9.00 2.12
C LYS A 392 20.93 -10.17 2.25
N SER A 393 19.68 -9.88 2.50
CA SER A 393 18.64 -10.90 2.70
C SER A 393 18.38 -11.70 1.42
N ARG A 394 18.38 -13.03 1.53
CA ARG A 394 18.00 -13.92 0.41
C ARG A 394 16.52 -13.81 0.02
N ASN A 395 15.72 -13.21 0.88
CA ASN A 395 14.28 -13.04 0.69
C ASN A 395 13.90 -11.74 0.02
N SER A 396 14.83 -10.81 -0.17
CA SER A 396 14.60 -9.52 -0.81
C SER A 396 14.73 -9.64 -2.32
N PHE A 397 13.78 -9.04 -3.03
CA PHE A 397 13.69 -9.11 -4.49
C PHE A 397 12.99 -7.87 -5.10
N LEU A 398 12.61 -6.90 -4.29
CA LEU A 398 11.88 -5.71 -4.74
C LEU A 398 12.80 -4.51 -4.83
N SER A 399 12.67 -3.77 -5.92
CA SER A 399 13.34 -2.49 -6.13
C SER A 399 12.32 -1.36 -5.92
N TYR A 400 12.53 -0.53 -4.90
CA TYR A 400 11.62 0.55 -4.51
C TYR A 400 11.38 1.54 -5.66
N GLN A 401 12.41 1.85 -6.45
CA GLN A 401 12.33 2.73 -7.60
C GLN A 401 11.30 2.27 -8.64
N HIS A 402 11.12 0.97 -8.84
CA HIS A 402 10.10 0.48 -9.79
C HIS A 402 8.70 0.94 -9.37
N GLY A 403 8.36 0.82 -8.09
CA GLY A 403 7.07 1.24 -7.57
C GLY A 403 6.82 2.74 -7.67
N VAL A 404 7.88 3.56 -7.54
CA VAL A 404 7.80 5.03 -7.74
C VAL A 404 7.33 5.34 -9.17
N TRP A 405 7.91 4.67 -10.18
CA TRP A 405 7.52 4.87 -11.59
C TRP A 405 6.17 4.23 -11.94
N VAL A 406 5.74 3.16 -11.27
CA VAL A 406 4.37 2.62 -11.47
C VAL A 406 3.33 3.69 -11.19
N THR A 407 3.43 4.36 -10.03
CA THR A 407 2.47 5.41 -9.68
C THR A 407 2.63 6.67 -10.52
N ALA A 408 3.84 7.02 -10.92
CA ALA A 408 4.08 8.16 -11.80
C ALA A 408 3.41 7.94 -13.17
N ASN A 409 3.55 6.75 -13.75
CA ASN A 409 2.89 6.37 -15.01
C ASN A 409 1.36 6.35 -14.87
N ALA A 410 0.83 5.81 -13.77
CA ALA A 410 -0.61 5.81 -13.52
C ALA A 410 -1.16 7.23 -13.39
N ARG A 411 -0.47 8.12 -12.66
CA ARG A 411 -0.83 9.54 -12.58
C ARG A 411 -0.82 10.21 -13.97
N LEU A 412 0.20 9.94 -14.80
CA LEU A 412 0.24 10.52 -16.15
C LEU A 412 -0.95 10.06 -17.00
N ARG A 413 -1.38 8.80 -16.87
CA ARG A 413 -2.58 8.29 -17.59
C ARG A 413 -3.84 8.99 -17.11
N LEU A 414 -4.03 9.09 -15.80
CA LEU A 414 -5.15 9.83 -15.23
C LEU A 414 -5.14 11.29 -15.69
N ARG A 415 -3.96 11.96 -15.68
CA ARG A 415 -3.83 13.35 -16.12
C ARG A 415 -4.19 13.54 -17.59
N ARG A 416 -3.85 12.61 -18.44
CA ARG A 416 -4.27 12.66 -19.87
C ARG A 416 -5.79 12.66 -19.99
N GLY A 417 -6.49 11.83 -19.23
CA GLY A 417 -7.95 11.87 -19.17
C GLY A 417 -8.49 13.17 -18.62
N LEU A 418 -7.88 13.70 -17.54
CA LEU A 418 -8.26 14.99 -16.97
C LEU A 418 -8.04 16.17 -17.94
N TRP A 419 -7.02 16.11 -18.78
CA TRP A 419 -6.81 17.13 -19.82
C TRP A 419 -7.87 17.08 -20.90
N LEU A 420 -8.43 15.90 -21.22
CA LEU A 420 -9.53 15.76 -22.18
C LEU A 420 -10.83 16.37 -21.63
N VAL A 421 -11.21 16.01 -20.41
CA VAL A 421 -12.46 16.52 -19.80
C VAL A 421 -12.36 17.97 -19.32
N GLY A 422 -11.16 18.48 -19.04
CA GLY A 422 -10.91 19.85 -18.67
C GLY A 422 -11.77 20.37 -17.52
N ARG A 423 -12.54 21.44 -17.73
CA ARG A 423 -13.38 22.11 -16.72
C ARG A 423 -14.59 21.27 -16.27
N ASP A 424 -14.94 20.24 -17.00
CA ASP A 424 -16.04 19.34 -16.64
C ASP A 424 -15.65 18.33 -15.56
N ASN A 425 -14.34 18.22 -15.21
CA ASN A 425 -13.90 17.39 -14.08
C ASN A 425 -14.57 17.84 -12.78
N VAL A 426 -15.22 16.90 -12.10
CA VAL A 426 -15.88 17.10 -10.79
C VAL A 426 -15.05 16.48 -9.68
N TYR A 427 -14.57 15.25 -9.90
CA TYR A 427 -13.80 14.47 -8.92
C TYR A 427 -12.99 13.42 -9.65
N ASP A 428 -11.80 13.17 -9.18
CA ASP A 428 -10.95 12.08 -9.66
C ASP A 428 -10.37 11.29 -8.49
N ASP A 429 -10.14 10.00 -8.74
CA ASP A 429 -9.56 9.11 -7.74
C ASP A 429 -8.74 8.01 -8.41
N THR A 430 -7.43 8.12 -8.30
CA THR A 430 -6.44 7.10 -8.68
C THR A 430 -6.51 6.68 -10.16
N ASP A 431 -7.61 6.13 -10.60
CA ASP A 431 -7.86 5.58 -11.95
C ASP A 431 -9.26 5.91 -12.47
N SER A 432 -10.03 6.71 -11.75
CA SER A 432 -11.37 7.13 -12.15
C SER A 432 -11.51 8.64 -12.27
N ILE A 433 -12.32 9.07 -13.23
CA ILE A 433 -12.69 10.47 -13.47
C ILE A 433 -14.20 10.57 -13.44
N LYS A 434 -14.72 11.51 -12.65
CA LYS A 434 -16.13 11.86 -12.62
C LYS A 434 -16.28 13.26 -13.19
N CYS A 435 -16.94 13.38 -14.32
CA CYS A 435 -17.09 14.63 -15.05
C CYS A 435 -18.55 14.89 -15.46
N ARG A 436 -18.88 16.13 -15.71
CA ARG A 436 -20.16 16.53 -16.27
C ARG A 436 -20.19 16.24 -17.75
N GLY A 437 -21.35 15.82 -18.22
CA GLY A 437 -21.54 15.48 -19.62
C GLY A 437 -20.97 14.11 -20.02
N ASP A 438 -21.29 13.67 -21.19
CA ASP A 438 -20.77 12.44 -21.77
C ASP A 438 -19.48 12.71 -22.57
N HIS A 439 -18.41 12.13 -22.12
CA HIS A 439 -17.07 12.20 -22.71
C HIS A 439 -16.62 10.86 -23.29
N SER A 440 -17.56 9.92 -23.57
CA SER A 440 -17.21 8.58 -24.09
C SER A 440 -16.34 8.66 -25.33
N ALA A 441 -16.69 9.56 -26.26
CA ALA A 441 -15.94 9.75 -27.49
C ALA A 441 -14.52 10.31 -27.32
N ASP A 442 -14.22 10.93 -26.16
CA ASP A 442 -12.88 11.45 -25.86
C ASP A 442 -11.97 10.35 -25.33
N PHE A 443 -12.53 9.22 -24.87
CA PHE A 443 -11.80 8.09 -24.27
C PHE A 443 -11.69 6.88 -25.19
N ASP A 444 -12.42 6.84 -26.33
CA ASP A 444 -12.32 5.82 -27.38
C ASP A 444 -11.10 6.11 -28.30
#